data_8dd30c055dff886c141cc53cdfd08c2b
#
_entry.id   8dd30c055dff886c141cc53cdfd08c2b
#
_cell.length_a   1.000
_cell.length_b   1.000
_cell.length_c   1.000
_cell.angle_alpha   90.00
_cell.angle_beta   90.00
_cell.angle_gamma   90.00
#
_symmetry.space_group_name_H-M   'P 1'
#
loop_
_entity.id
_entity.type
_entity.pdbx_description
1 polymer ?
#
loop_
_entity_poly.entity_id
_entity_poly.type
_entity_poly.pdbx_seq_one_letter_code
_entity_poly.pdbx_strand_id
1 'polypeptide(L)'
;QFKKPDLPSVSPDGGVFSEETTVTITQQKDCTIYYTWDFTDPTTESAVYTEPIVVPEGDYVLSVMAVNNKTGLVSDIYRVNFGYHP
;
A
#
# COMPACT_ATOMS: atom_id res chain seq x y z
N GLN A 1 12.18 24.34 0.98
CA GLN A 1 12.77 23.06 0.58
C GLN A 1 11.77 21.92 0.82
N PHE A 2 11.53 21.13 -0.21
CA PHE A 2 10.55 20.05 -0.15
C PHE A 2 11.24 18.73 0.19
N LYS A 3 10.53 17.86 0.89
CA LYS A 3 11.03 16.51 1.14
C LYS A 3 9.92 15.51 0.77
N LYS A 4 10.36 14.28 0.47
CA LYS A 4 9.41 13.24 0.09
C LYS A 4 8.50 12.86 1.26
N PRO A 5 7.28 12.35 0.96
CA PRO A 5 6.37 11.90 2.02
C PRO A 5 6.96 10.74 2.83
N ASP A 6 6.48 10.58 4.06
CA ASP A 6 6.83 9.42 4.86
C ASP A 6 6.21 8.16 4.26
N LEU A 7 6.74 6.99 4.63
CA LEU A 7 6.17 5.72 4.21
C LEU A 7 4.73 5.60 4.73
N PRO A 8 3.80 5.09 3.91
CA PRO A 8 2.45 4.80 4.39
C PRO A 8 2.48 3.72 5.47
N SER A 9 1.55 3.79 6.41
CA SER A 9 1.37 2.77 7.44
C SER A 9 0.30 1.79 6.99
N VAL A 10 0.58 0.50 7.12
CA VAL A 10 -0.31 -0.58 6.69
C VAL A 10 -0.78 -1.35 7.93
N SER A 11 -2.08 -1.56 8.05
CA SER A 11 -2.66 -2.31 9.17
C SER A 11 -3.69 -3.31 8.64
N PRO A 12 -3.54 -4.59 8.93
CA PRO A 12 -2.44 -5.25 9.62
C PRO A 12 -1.15 -5.19 8.80
N ASP A 13 -0.02 -5.23 9.46
CA ASP A 13 1.30 -5.10 8.82
C ASP A 13 1.84 -6.47 8.47
N GLY A 14 1.14 -7.16 7.57
CA GLY A 14 1.51 -8.49 7.13
C GLY A 14 0.89 -9.60 7.93
N GLY A 15 1.16 -10.82 7.53
CA GLY A 15 0.72 -12.02 8.23
C GLY A 15 0.05 -13.03 7.33
N VAL A 16 -0.27 -14.20 7.92
CA VAL A 16 -0.98 -15.27 7.24
C VAL A 16 -2.34 -15.44 7.91
N PHE A 17 -3.39 -15.45 7.11
CA PHE A 17 -4.76 -15.46 7.61
C PHE A 17 -5.52 -16.65 7.05
N SER A 18 -6.46 -17.19 7.85
CA SER A 18 -7.39 -18.24 7.41
C SER A 18 -8.79 -17.69 7.20
N GLU A 19 -9.01 -16.40 7.50
CA GLU A 19 -10.30 -15.74 7.33
C GLU A 19 -10.12 -14.50 6.48
N GLU A 20 -11.19 -14.04 5.86
CA GLU A 20 -11.16 -12.81 5.06
C GLU A 20 -10.65 -11.65 5.93
N THR A 21 -9.65 -10.95 5.42
CA THR A 21 -8.99 -9.86 6.12
C THR A 21 -8.90 -8.66 5.19
N THR A 22 -9.14 -7.47 5.74
CA THR A 22 -8.96 -6.23 4.98
C THR A 22 -7.74 -5.49 5.49
N VAL A 23 -7.11 -4.77 4.57
CA VAL A 23 -5.92 -3.97 4.84
C VAL A 23 -6.31 -2.50 4.79
N THR A 24 -5.94 -1.76 5.83
CA THR A 24 -6.14 -0.32 5.89
C THR A 24 -4.78 0.37 5.79
N ILE A 25 -4.68 1.34 4.89
CA ILE A 25 -3.45 2.11 4.70
C ILE A 25 -3.70 3.54 5.17
N THR A 26 -2.86 4.00 6.09
CA THR A 26 -2.97 5.37 6.60
C THR A 26 -2.33 6.32 5.62
N GLN A 27 -3.10 7.31 5.17
CA GLN A 27 -2.63 8.33 4.24
C GLN A 27 -2.19 9.58 5.01
N GLN A 28 -1.16 10.23 4.48
CA GLN A 28 -0.81 11.58 4.92
C GLN A 28 -1.69 12.59 4.20
N LYS A 29 -1.79 13.78 4.77
CA LYS A 29 -2.52 14.88 4.15
C LYS A 29 -1.94 15.20 2.77
N ASP A 30 -2.80 15.42 1.80
CA ASP A 30 -2.45 15.79 0.43
C ASP A 30 -1.65 14.72 -0.31
N CYS A 31 -1.75 13.47 0.11
CA CYS A 31 -1.07 12.36 -0.56
C CYS A 31 -2.06 11.37 -1.15
N THR A 32 -1.68 10.78 -2.27
CA THR A 32 -2.39 9.68 -2.90
C THR A 32 -1.55 8.42 -2.71
N ILE A 33 -2.20 7.32 -2.34
CA ILE A 33 -1.53 6.04 -2.12
C ILE A 33 -1.76 5.16 -3.35
N TYR A 34 -0.67 4.66 -3.93
CA TYR A 34 -0.69 3.67 -5.02
C TYR A 34 -0.19 2.35 -4.49
N TYR A 35 -0.73 1.25 -4.99
CA TYR A 35 -0.34 -0.07 -4.50
C TYR A 35 -0.38 -1.12 -5.60
N THR A 36 0.39 -2.21 -5.38
CA THR A 36 0.38 -3.40 -6.24
C THR A 36 0.40 -4.63 -5.36
N TRP A 37 -0.09 -5.76 -5.92
CA TRP A 37 -0.12 -7.04 -5.22
C TRP A 37 0.86 -8.06 -5.80
N ASP A 38 1.61 -7.71 -6.84
CA ASP A 38 2.43 -8.65 -7.60
C ASP A 38 3.93 -8.40 -7.46
N PHE A 39 4.34 -7.77 -6.37
CA PHE A 39 5.73 -7.44 -6.05
C PHE A 39 6.33 -6.36 -6.97
N THR A 40 5.59 -5.82 -7.92
CA THR A 40 6.12 -4.75 -8.77
C THR A 40 6.13 -3.42 -8.02
N ASP A 41 6.96 -2.48 -8.49
CA ASP A 41 6.98 -1.15 -7.92
C ASP A 41 5.70 -0.40 -8.30
N PRO A 42 4.98 0.18 -7.33
CA PRO A 42 3.83 1.02 -7.67
C PRO A 42 4.26 2.24 -8.48
N THR A 43 3.39 2.66 -9.38
CA THR A 43 3.57 3.87 -10.16
C THR A 43 2.28 4.69 -10.10
N THR A 44 2.28 5.88 -10.70
CA THR A 44 1.08 6.70 -10.76
C THR A 44 0.00 6.09 -11.67
N GLU A 45 0.32 5.00 -12.36
CA GLU A 45 -0.65 4.24 -13.15
C GLU A 45 -1.18 3.02 -12.41
N SER A 46 -0.65 2.73 -11.22
CA SER A 46 -1.10 1.62 -10.41
C SER A 46 -2.45 1.91 -9.75
N ALA A 47 -3.04 0.89 -9.12
CA ALA A 47 -4.29 1.06 -8.41
C ALA A 47 -4.15 2.09 -7.29
N VAL A 48 -5.18 2.89 -7.10
CA VAL A 48 -5.22 3.94 -6.06
C VAL A 48 -5.95 3.40 -4.85
N TYR A 49 -5.37 3.59 -3.67
CA TYR A 49 -6.04 3.21 -2.44
C TYR A 49 -7.12 4.24 -2.11
N THR A 50 -8.38 3.80 -2.09
CA THR A 50 -9.51 4.66 -1.77
C THR A 50 -10.34 4.12 -0.61
N GLU A 51 -10.22 2.81 -0.34
CA GLU A 51 -10.97 2.14 0.71
C GLU A 51 -10.20 0.92 1.17
N PRO A 52 -10.53 0.32 2.31
CA PRO A 52 -9.83 -0.88 2.78
C PRO A 52 -9.82 -1.97 1.70
N ILE A 53 -8.67 -2.64 1.57
CA ILE A 53 -8.42 -3.61 0.52
C ILE A 53 -8.56 -5.02 1.08
N VAL A 54 -9.32 -5.88 0.40
CA VAL A 54 -9.42 -7.29 0.80
C VAL A 54 -8.16 -8.02 0.36
N VAL A 55 -7.53 -8.75 1.28
CA VAL A 55 -6.36 -9.57 0.96
C VAL A 55 -6.77 -10.67 -0.01
N PRO A 56 -6.14 -10.79 -1.19
CA PRO A 56 -6.48 -11.84 -2.12
C PRO A 56 -6.04 -13.21 -1.62
N GLU A 57 -6.74 -14.25 -2.06
CA GLU A 57 -6.40 -15.63 -1.71
C GLU A 57 -5.06 -16.01 -2.33
N GLY A 58 -4.15 -16.54 -1.51
CA GLY A 58 -2.81 -16.92 -1.91
C GLY A 58 -1.75 -16.17 -1.13
N ASP A 59 -0.54 -16.20 -1.65
CA ASP A 59 0.60 -15.50 -1.06
C ASP A 59 0.98 -14.33 -1.96
N TYR A 60 0.96 -13.11 -1.40
CA TYR A 60 1.23 -11.90 -2.17
C TYR A 60 2.12 -10.94 -1.39
N VAL A 61 2.80 -10.08 -2.14
CA VAL A 61 3.54 -8.96 -1.55
C VAL A 61 2.82 -7.68 -1.94
N LEU A 62 2.31 -6.98 -0.93
CA LEU A 62 1.70 -5.67 -1.13
C LEU A 62 2.80 -4.62 -1.14
N SER A 63 2.89 -3.88 -2.22
CA SER A 63 3.83 -2.75 -2.34
C SER A 63 3.00 -1.46 -2.37
N VAL A 64 3.36 -0.50 -1.53
CA VAL A 64 2.63 0.77 -1.43
C VAL A 64 3.58 1.95 -1.54
N MET A 65 3.07 3.04 -2.10
CA MET A 65 3.82 4.26 -2.32
C MET A 65 2.89 5.45 -2.16
N ALA A 66 3.38 6.51 -1.51
CA ALA A 66 2.62 7.75 -1.38
C ALA A 66 3.18 8.81 -2.33
N VAL A 67 2.29 9.56 -2.96
CA VAL A 67 2.66 10.69 -3.81
C VAL A 67 2.03 11.96 -3.24
N ASN A 68 2.85 12.97 -2.98
CA ASN A 68 2.34 14.25 -2.53
C ASN A 68 1.72 14.99 -3.72
N ASN A 69 0.43 15.28 -3.64
CA ASN A 69 -0.31 15.85 -4.76
C ASN A 69 0.07 17.30 -5.06
N LYS A 70 0.71 17.99 -4.12
CA LYS A 70 1.12 19.38 -4.30
C LYS A 70 2.52 19.51 -4.89
N THR A 71 3.44 18.64 -4.49
CA THR A 71 4.84 18.73 -4.92
C THR A 71 5.20 17.71 -5.97
N GLY A 72 4.42 16.62 -6.09
CA GLY A 72 4.74 15.51 -6.98
C GLY A 72 5.82 14.57 -6.44
N LEU A 73 6.34 14.83 -5.25
CA LEU A 73 7.37 13.97 -4.66
C LEU A 73 6.75 12.65 -4.21
N VAL A 74 7.54 11.58 -4.30
CA VAL A 74 7.10 10.22 -3.96
C VAL A 74 7.83 9.71 -2.75
N SER A 75 7.14 8.89 -1.95
CA SER A 75 7.77 8.20 -0.83
C SER A 75 8.61 7.03 -1.31
N ASP A 76 9.40 6.46 -0.41
CA ASP A 76 9.99 5.16 -0.65
C ASP A 76 8.86 4.13 -0.74
N ILE A 77 9.16 2.99 -1.32
CA ILE A 77 8.18 1.92 -1.48
C ILE A 77 8.23 1.03 -0.24
N TYR A 78 7.07 0.80 0.37
CA TYR A 78 6.94 -0.10 1.51
C TYR A 78 6.34 -1.41 1.03
N ARG A 79 7.02 -2.52 1.33
CA ARG A 79 6.57 -3.86 0.96
C ARG A 79 6.25 -4.67 2.19
N VAL A 80 5.16 -5.42 2.11
CA VAL A 80 4.71 -6.26 3.22
C VAL A 80 4.11 -7.55 2.67
N ASN A 81 4.42 -8.67 3.32
CA ASN A 81 3.95 -9.98 2.87
C ASN A 81 2.60 -10.32 3.49
N PHE A 82 1.69 -10.81 2.66
CA PHE A 82 0.39 -11.29 3.11
C PHE A 82 0.13 -12.68 2.54
N GLY A 83 -0.51 -13.52 3.34
CA GLY A 83 -1.02 -14.81 2.90
C GLY A 83 -2.45 -14.99 3.37
N TYR A 84 -3.31 -15.48 2.49
CA TYR A 84 -4.69 -15.79 2.84
C TYR A 84 -5.01 -17.18 2.30
N HIS A 85 -5.24 -18.11 3.23
CA HIS A 85 -5.52 -19.52 2.91
C HIS A 85 -6.73 -19.96 3.71
N PRO A 86 -7.94 -19.76 3.15
CA PRO A 86 -9.18 -20.11 3.86
C PRO A 86 -9.36 -21.62 4.04
#